data_6be52a3a0f61048bf52b7fe4b78268e1
#
_entry.id   6be52a3a0f61048bf52b7fe4b78268e1
#
_cell.length_a   1.000
_cell.length_b   1.000
_cell.length_c   1.000
_cell.angle_alpha   90.00
_cell.angle_beta   90.00
_cell.angle_gamma   90.00
#
_symmetry.space_group_name_H-M   'P 1'
#
loop_
_entity.id
_entity.type
_entity.pdbx_description
1 polymer ?
#
loop_
_entity_poly.entity_id
_entity_poly.type
_entity_poly.pdbx_seq_one_letter_code
_entity_poly.pdbx_strand_id
1 'polypeptide(L)'
;MEYPKVCLRRGEEGGVLKGQRLIYDNELDWADDICTDGCVVDVLDSRQRFAARGFFNSNSRLAVRVLTRDEAEPIDRAFFARRIEAAWHTRQALGFSDSFRVVFGESDGLPGLTVDKFADCLSFQIACLGLEQWKPELVSILAELFTPRGIYERDDLPVREKEGLPLIKTCVYGEVPEELVIREHDARMLVSIANGQKTGHFLDQQENRGRLKPYAPGQDVLDLCCCTGGFSIHAALYGAKSVEAVDVSEDALALVRRNAALNGVEDVVTTTCANVFDLARQYVREGRQYGLVVCD
;
A
#
# COMPACT_ATOMS: atom_id res chain seq x y z
N MET A 1 -23.16 21.20 10.14
CA MET A 1 -21.90 21.99 9.92
C MET A 1 -21.91 22.37 8.47
N GLU A 2 -21.74 23.65 8.14
CA GLU A 2 -21.69 24.09 6.74
C GLU A 2 -20.22 24.05 6.31
N TYR A 3 -19.94 23.36 5.21
CA TYR A 3 -18.58 23.27 4.65
C TYR A 3 -18.35 24.39 3.64
N PRO A 4 -17.10 24.92 3.51
CA PRO A 4 -16.72 25.78 2.40
C PRO A 4 -17.02 25.10 1.05
N LYS A 5 -17.19 25.88 0.00
CA LYS A 5 -17.63 25.38 -1.30
C LYS A 5 -16.58 25.60 -2.36
N VAL A 6 -16.48 24.64 -3.28
CA VAL A 6 -15.77 24.77 -4.54
C VAL A 6 -16.70 24.42 -5.67
N CYS A 7 -16.56 25.03 -6.84
CA CYS A 7 -17.45 24.81 -7.96
C CYS A 7 -16.69 24.21 -9.14
N LEU A 8 -17.26 23.19 -9.75
CA LEU A 8 -16.74 22.58 -10.98
C LEU A 8 -17.06 23.47 -12.18
N ARG A 9 -16.14 23.50 -13.15
CA ARG A 9 -16.42 24.07 -14.46
C ARG A 9 -17.53 23.30 -15.17
N ARG A 10 -18.24 24.00 -16.01
CA ARG A 10 -19.31 23.38 -16.79
C ARG A 10 -18.80 22.26 -17.68
N GLY A 11 -19.36 21.05 -17.50
CA GLY A 11 -19.00 19.84 -18.22
C GLY A 11 -18.12 18.86 -17.44
N GLU A 12 -17.43 19.33 -16.38
CA GLU A 12 -16.55 18.48 -15.56
C GLU A 12 -17.33 17.66 -14.48
N GLU A 13 -18.58 18.02 -14.19
CA GLU A 13 -19.43 17.32 -13.24
C GLU A 13 -19.69 15.84 -13.60
N GLY A 14 -19.59 15.50 -14.90
CA GLY A 14 -19.90 14.16 -15.39
C GLY A 14 -18.99 13.06 -14.84
N GLY A 15 -17.69 13.37 -14.65
CA GLY A 15 -16.71 12.46 -14.04
C GLY A 15 -17.01 12.20 -12.57
N VAL A 16 -17.23 13.27 -11.82
CA VAL A 16 -17.51 13.23 -10.38
C VAL A 16 -18.78 12.45 -10.09
N LEU A 17 -19.86 12.69 -10.84
CA LEU A 17 -21.14 11.99 -10.68
C LEU A 17 -21.04 10.49 -11.04
N LYS A 18 -20.13 10.11 -11.94
CA LYS A 18 -19.88 8.72 -12.33
C LYS A 18 -18.90 7.97 -11.43
N GLY A 19 -18.35 8.62 -10.41
CA GLY A 19 -17.49 7.94 -9.45
C GLY A 19 -16.04 8.41 -9.40
N GLN A 20 -15.62 9.40 -10.21
CA GLN A 20 -14.27 9.99 -10.12
C GLN A 20 -14.03 10.53 -8.69
N ARG A 21 -12.90 10.14 -8.10
CA ARG A 21 -12.55 10.53 -6.73
C ARG A 21 -11.50 11.63 -6.65
N LEU A 22 -10.88 11.96 -7.76
CA LEU A 22 -9.81 12.95 -7.87
C LEU A 22 -10.28 14.06 -8.81
N ILE A 23 -10.27 15.30 -8.34
CA ILE A 23 -10.63 16.49 -9.11
C ILE A 23 -9.38 17.34 -9.24
N TYR A 24 -9.02 17.67 -10.48
CA TYR A 24 -7.83 18.47 -10.77
C TYR A 24 -8.13 19.97 -10.67
N ASP A 25 -7.10 20.76 -10.46
CA ASP A 25 -7.16 22.22 -10.36
C ASP A 25 -7.83 22.88 -11.57
N ASN A 26 -7.57 22.38 -12.78
CA ASN A 26 -8.16 22.88 -14.02
C ASN A 26 -9.65 22.50 -14.20
N GLU A 27 -10.19 21.59 -13.40
CA GLU A 27 -11.60 21.22 -13.38
C GLU A 27 -12.45 22.16 -12.49
N LEU A 28 -11.79 23.00 -11.66
CA LEU A 28 -12.46 23.97 -10.78
C LEU A 28 -12.63 25.32 -11.47
N ASP A 29 -13.81 25.92 -11.28
CA ASP A 29 -14.15 27.29 -11.72
C ASP A 29 -13.79 28.30 -10.63
N TRP A 30 -14.20 28.05 -9.39
CA TRP A 30 -13.90 28.86 -8.23
C TRP A 30 -13.90 28.06 -6.93
N ALA A 31 -13.32 28.63 -5.89
CA ALA A 31 -13.36 28.17 -4.51
C ALA A 31 -13.72 29.37 -3.60
N ASP A 32 -14.44 29.12 -2.51
CA ASP A 32 -14.73 30.15 -1.49
C ASP A 32 -13.43 30.72 -0.89
N ASP A 33 -13.40 31.99 -0.59
CA ASP A 33 -12.26 32.69 0.05
C ASP A 33 -11.89 32.09 1.43
N ILE A 34 -12.82 31.38 2.07
CA ILE A 34 -12.60 30.72 3.37
C ILE A 34 -12.02 29.30 3.24
N CYS A 35 -11.84 28.79 2.01
CA CYS A 35 -11.17 27.52 1.80
C CYS A 35 -9.71 27.61 2.21
N THR A 36 -9.31 26.75 3.13
CA THR A 36 -7.91 26.55 3.53
C THR A 36 -7.43 25.19 3.09
N ASP A 37 -6.13 25.07 2.78
CA ASP A 37 -5.55 23.81 2.37
C ASP A 37 -5.71 22.74 3.46
N GLY A 38 -6.18 21.56 3.05
CA GLY A 38 -6.52 20.44 3.93
C GLY A 38 -7.94 20.47 4.49
N CYS A 39 -8.71 21.57 4.33
CA CYS A 39 -10.09 21.61 4.81
C CYS A 39 -11.01 20.66 4.01
N VAL A 40 -12.15 20.30 4.61
CA VAL A 40 -13.23 19.60 3.91
C VAL A 40 -14.09 20.65 3.20
N VAL A 41 -14.40 20.40 1.92
CA VAL A 41 -15.23 21.27 1.08
C VAL A 41 -16.40 20.51 0.47
N ASP A 42 -17.51 21.23 0.22
CA ASP A 42 -18.57 20.76 -0.65
C ASP A 42 -18.25 21.14 -2.11
N VAL A 43 -18.26 20.16 -2.97
CA VAL A 43 -18.06 20.33 -4.42
C VAL A 43 -19.43 20.52 -5.07
N LEU A 44 -19.60 21.66 -5.72
CA LEU A 44 -20.81 21.98 -6.46
C LEU A 44 -20.62 21.80 -7.97
N ASP A 45 -21.69 21.41 -8.67
CA ASP A 45 -21.70 21.45 -10.13
C ASP A 45 -21.87 22.89 -10.66
N SER A 46 -21.76 23.08 -11.96
CA SER A 46 -21.92 24.39 -12.62
C SER A 46 -23.32 25.03 -12.43
N ARG A 47 -24.28 24.32 -11.85
CA ARG A 47 -25.63 24.78 -11.50
C ARG A 47 -25.80 24.98 -9.99
N GLN A 48 -24.70 25.01 -9.23
CA GLN A 48 -24.68 25.18 -7.77
C GLN A 48 -25.40 24.06 -7.01
N ARG A 49 -25.45 22.84 -7.55
CA ARG A 49 -26.01 21.67 -6.87
C ARG A 49 -24.83 20.85 -6.30
N PHE A 50 -25.04 20.25 -5.13
CA PHE A 50 -24.07 19.36 -4.52
C PHE A 50 -23.72 18.18 -5.47
N ALA A 51 -22.42 17.92 -5.64
CA ALA A 51 -21.90 16.82 -6.44
C ALA A 51 -21.07 15.85 -5.60
N ALA A 52 -20.28 16.39 -4.63
CA ALA A 52 -19.43 15.58 -3.74
C ALA A 52 -18.95 16.39 -2.54
N ARG A 53 -18.31 15.74 -1.59
CA ARG A 53 -17.57 16.35 -0.48
C ARG A 53 -16.19 15.72 -0.39
N GLY A 54 -15.14 16.52 -0.13
CA GLY A 54 -13.77 16.02 -0.10
C GLY A 54 -12.77 16.96 0.53
N PHE A 55 -11.51 16.55 0.58
CA PHE A 55 -10.40 17.38 1.02
C PHE A 55 -9.93 18.31 -0.10
N PHE A 56 -9.72 19.57 0.22
CA PHE A 56 -9.22 20.61 -0.70
C PHE A 56 -7.73 20.89 -0.44
N ASN A 57 -6.97 21.11 -1.52
CA ASN A 57 -5.60 21.60 -1.46
C ASN A 57 -5.30 22.44 -2.70
N SER A 58 -5.16 23.77 -2.54
CA SER A 58 -4.90 24.71 -3.62
C SER A 58 -3.48 24.60 -4.21
N ASN A 59 -2.54 24.01 -3.45
CA ASN A 59 -1.16 23.84 -3.86
C ASN A 59 -0.93 22.53 -4.66
N SER A 60 -1.91 21.63 -4.64
CA SER A 60 -1.84 20.37 -5.36
C SER A 60 -2.57 20.44 -6.70
N ARG A 61 -2.00 19.84 -7.76
CA ARG A 61 -2.74 19.65 -9.01
C ARG A 61 -3.99 18.77 -8.84
N LEU A 62 -4.01 17.91 -7.82
CA LEU A 62 -5.19 17.19 -7.35
C LEU A 62 -5.89 18.04 -6.30
N ALA A 63 -6.65 19.03 -6.77
CA ALA A 63 -7.23 20.08 -5.92
C ALA A 63 -8.29 19.53 -4.96
N VAL A 64 -9.08 18.52 -5.35
CA VAL A 64 -10.03 17.88 -4.42
C VAL A 64 -9.93 16.37 -4.46
N ARG A 65 -9.85 15.77 -3.26
CA ARG A 65 -9.95 14.31 -3.06
C ARG A 65 -11.31 13.97 -2.49
N VAL A 66 -12.17 13.38 -3.30
CA VAL A 66 -13.59 13.11 -2.96
C VAL A 66 -13.68 12.00 -1.91
N LEU A 67 -14.32 12.31 -0.80
CA LEU A 67 -14.62 11.39 0.29
C LEU A 67 -16.01 10.76 0.11
N THR A 68 -17.05 11.59 -0.10
CA THR A 68 -18.41 11.12 -0.23
C THR A 68 -19.18 11.87 -1.33
N ARG A 69 -20.28 11.27 -1.82
CA ARG A 69 -21.27 11.90 -2.69
C ARG A 69 -22.64 11.99 -2.03
N ASP A 70 -22.70 11.64 -0.77
CA ASP A 70 -23.89 11.82 0.06
C ASP A 70 -23.77 13.16 0.81
N GLU A 71 -24.63 14.11 0.48
CA GLU A 71 -24.67 15.43 1.12
C GLU A 71 -24.99 15.33 2.61
N ALA A 72 -25.75 14.31 3.03
CA ALA A 72 -26.12 14.08 4.42
C ALA A 72 -24.98 13.43 5.23
N GLU A 73 -23.94 12.86 4.59
CA GLU A 73 -22.85 12.18 5.29
C GLU A 73 -21.82 13.19 5.82
N PRO A 74 -21.69 13.39 7.15
CA PRO A 74 -20.67 14.25 7.72
C PRO A 74 -19.30 13.60 7.64
N ILE A 75 -18.24 14.41 7.52
CA ILE A 75 -16.86 13.94 7.65
C ILE A 75 -16.44 14.16 9.09
N ASP A 76 -16.47 13.10 9.85
CA ASP A 76 -16.15 13.06 11.27
C ASP A 76 -15.39 11.76 11.61
N ARG A 77 -15.05 11.58 12.90
CA ARG A 77 -14.38 10.37 13.37
C ARG A 77 -15.15 9.09 13.02
N ALA A 78 -16.48 9.13 13.11
CA ALA A 78 -17.33 7.97 12.81
C ALA A 78 -17.29 7.62 11.32
N PHE A 79 -17.18 8.61 10.41
CA PHE A 79 -16.97 8.38 8.98
C PHE A 79 -15.72 7.54 8.73
N PHE A 80 -14.57 7.94 9.30
CA PHE A 80 -13.31 7.21 9.12
C PHE A 80 -13.36 5.81 9.72
N ALA A 81 -13.90 5.68 10.94
CA ALA A 81 -14.04 4.37 11.59
C ALA A 81 -14.86 3.39 10.73
N ARG A 82 -16.03 3.79 10.25
CA ARG A 82 -16.88 2.96 9.39
C ARG A 82 -16.19 2.53 8.11
N ARG A 83 -15.42 3.44 7.47
CA ARG A 83 -14.72 3.15 6.20
C ARG A 83 -13.56 2.17 6.41
N ILE A 84 -12.77 2.35 7.48
CA ILE A 84 -11.66 1.46 7.83
C ILE A 84 -12.22 0.07 8.21
N GLU A 85 -13.27 0.01 9.03
CA GLU A 85 -13.92 -1.24 9.41
C GLU A 85 -14.51 -2.00 8.21
N ALA A 86 -15.19 -1.30 7.30
CA ALA A 86 -15.73 -1.89 6.08
C ALA A 86 -14.61 -2.44 5.16
N ALA A 87 -13.50 -1.70 5.03
CA ALA A 87 -12.33 -2.15 4.29
C ALA A 87 -11.74 -3.41 4.93
N TRP A 88 -11.59 -3.45 6.24
CA TRP A 88 -11.12 -4.63 6.98
C TRP A 88 -12.03 -5.84 6.78
N HIS A 89 -13.34 -5.69 6.98
CA HIS A 89 -14.30 -6.78 6.76
C HIS A 89 -14.27 -7.33 5.34
N THR A 90 -14.05 -6.47 4.34
CA THR A 90 -13.87 -6.91 2.94
C THR A 90 -12.67 -7.85 2.81
N ARG A 91 -11.52 -7.52 3.43
CA ARG A 91 -10.33 -8.37 3.39
C ARG A 91 -10.53 -9.68 4.14
N GLN A 92 -11.21 -9.65 5.28
CA GLN A 92 -11.57 -10.87 6.02
C GLN A 92 -12.48 -11.79 5.18
N ALA A 93 -13.47 -11.24 4.50
CA ALA A 93 -14.36 -11.99 3.61
C ALA A 93 -13.61 -12.62 2.42
N LEU A 94 -12.49 -12.01 1.99
CA LEU A 94 -11.59 -12.55 0.97
C LEU A 94 -10.58 -13.57 1.52
N GLY A 95 -10.60 -13.86 2.83
CA GLY A 95 -9.74 -14.87 3.46
C GLY A 95 -8.42 -14.35 4.01
N PHE A 96 -8.14 -13.05 3.94
CA PHE A 96 -6.94 -12.48 4.55
C PHE A 96 -7.03 -12.48 6.08
N SER A 97 -5.98 -12.91 6.77
CA SER A 97 -6.01 -13.07 8.23
C SER A 97 -4.79 -12.54 8.97
N ASP A 98 -3.58 -12.87 8.52
CA ASP A 98 -2.34 -12.53 9.23
C ASP A 98 -1.81 -11.15 8.82
N SER A 99 -1.36 -11.03 7.58
CA SER A 99 -0.73 -9.83 7.07
C SER A 99 -1.29 -9.47 5.70
N PHE A 100 -1.80 -8.25 5.56
CA PHE A 100 -2.48 -7.80 4.34
C PHE A 100 -2.70 -6.28 4.36
N ARG A 101 -2.95 -5.71 3.19
CA ARG A 101 -3.40 -4.33 3.06
C ARG A 101 -4.83 -4.18 3.53
N VAL A 102 -5.02 -3.45 4.64
CA VAL A 102 -6.33 -3.17 5.24
C VAL A 102 -7.05 -2.08 4.45
N VAL A 103 -6.36 -0.96 4.16
CA VAL A 103 -6.92 0.18 3.43
C VAL A 103 -6.04 0.50 2.22
N PHE A 104 -6.68 0.69 1.07
CA PHE A 104 -6.03 1.08 -0.18
C PHE A 104 -6.68 2.32 -0.79
N GLY A 105 -6.46 3.45 -0.17
CA GLY A 105 -6.77 4.78 -0.69
C GLY A 105 -8.16 4.93 -1.28
N GLU A 106 -8.18 5.35 -2.52
CA GLU A 106 -9.40 5.61 -3.30
C GLU A 106 -10.30 4.39 -3.45
N SER A 107 -9.72 3.19 -3.50
CA SER A 107 -10.49 1.93 -3.63
C SER A 107 -11.40 1.69 -2.44
N ASP A 108 -10.98 2.10 -1.24
CA ASP A 108 -11.74 1.95 0.00
C ASP A 108 -12.46 3.24 0.43
N GLY A 109 -12.45 4.27 -0.43
CA GLY A 109 -13.09 5.53 -0.16
C GLY A 109 -12.37 6.44 0.83
N LEU A 110 -11.08 6.18 1.06
CA LEU A 110 -10.19 6.95 1.94
C LEU A 110 -8.97 7.45 1.14
N PRO A 111 -9.17 8.36 0.17
CA PRO A 111 -8.13 8.78 -0.77
C PRO A 111 -6.88 9.28 -0.04
N GLY A 112 -5.73 8.71 -0.41
CA GLY A 112 -4.45 9.04 0.19
C GLY A 112 -4.11 8.31 1.48
N LEU A 113 -4.98 7.42 2.02
CA LEU A 113 -4.68 6.57 3.17
C LEU A 113 -4.30 5.16 2.72
N THR A 114 -3.14 4.68 3.14
CA THR A 114 -2.76 3.27 3.06
C THR A 114 -2.58 2.74 4.47
N VAL A 115 -3.16 1.57 4.77
CA VAL A 115 -2.95 0.88 6.05
C VAL A 115 -2.63 -0.58 5.76
N ASP A 116 -1.51 -1.05 6.26
CA ASP A 116 -1.06 -2.42 6.15
C ASP A 116 -0.94 -3.07 7.53
N LYS A 117 -1.44 -4.30 7.65
CA LYS A 117 -1.32 -5.13 8.84
C LYS A 117 -0.17 -6.12 8.63
N PHE A 118 0.72 -6.21 9.60
CA PHE A 118 1.85 -7.13 9.67
C PHE A 118 1.77 -7.89 10.99
N ALA A 119 1.21 -9.09 10.98
CA ALA A 119 0.93 -9.89 12.17
C ALA A 119 0.17 -9.08 13.24
N ASP A 120 0.81 -8.71 14.35
CA ASP A 120 0.24 -7.92 15.45
C ASP A 120 0.57 -6.41 15.39
N CYS A 121 1.24 -5.94 14.32
CA CYS A 121 1.58 -4.54 14.12
C CYS A 121 0.86 -3.95 12.90
N LEU A 122 0.73 -2.62 12.89
CA LEU A 122 0.22 -1.87 11.74
C LEU A 122 1.27 -0.91 11.19
N SER A 123 1.22 -0.68 9.89
CA SER A 123 1.92 0.40 9.22
C SER A 123 0.92 1.23 8.44
N PHE A 124 1.06 2.56 8.45
CA PHE A 124 0.21 3.40 7.62
C PHE A 124 1.00 4.48 6.89
N GLN A 125 0.39 5.01 5.83
CA GLN A 125 0.89 6.13 5.04
C GLN A 125 -0.25 7.10 4.77
N ILE A 126 0.04 8.40 4.92
CA ILE A 126 -0.84 9.50 4.58
C ILE A 126 -0.20 10.29 3.44
N ALA A 127 -0.85 10.30 2.28
CA ALA A 127 -0.34 10.91 1.06
C ALA A 127 -1.05 12.22 0.69
N CYS A 128 -1.91 12.77 1.58
CA CYS A 128 -2.59 14.04 1.32
C CYS A 128 -2.77 14.89 2.57
N LEU A 129 -2.76 16.21 2.37
CA LEU A 129 -2.81 17.21 3.46
C LEU A 129 -4.08 17.11 4.29
N GLY A 130 -5.23 16.83 3.66
CA GLY A 130 -6.50 16.73 4.38
C GLY A 130 -6.53 15.60 5.41
N LEU A 131 -5.94 14.44 5.10
CA LEU A 131 -5.84 13.34 6.06
C LEU A 131 -4.81 13.60 7.17
N GLU A 132 -3.78 14.39 6.89
CA GLU A 132 -2.77 14.72 7.91
C GLU A 132 -3.39 15.36 9.14
N GLN A 133 -4.44 16.19 8.95
CA GLN A 133 -5.18 16.81 10.05
C GLN A 133 -5.95 15.79 10.91
N TRP A 134 -6.28 14.62 10.34
CA TRP A 134 -7.00 13.54 11.01
C TRP A 134 -6.08 12.45 11.57
N LYS A 135 -4.76 12.63 11.48
CA LYS A 135 -3.80 11.61 11.93
C LYS A 135 -4.02 11.13 13.37
N PRO A 136 -4.23 12.00 14.38
CA PRO A 136 -4.46 11.54 15.75
C PRO A 136 -5.71 10.65 15.88
N GLU A 137 -6.80 11.03 15.21
CA GLU A 137 -8.05 10.27 15.19
C GLU A 137 -7.88 8.95 14.44
N LEU A 138 -7.17 8.94 13.31
CA LEU A 138 -6.89 7.72 12.54
C LEU A 138 -6.08 6.72 13.37
N VAL A 139 -5.03 7.19 14.06
CA VAL A 139 -4.23 6.34 14.96
C VAL A 139 -5.09 5.77 16.09
N SER A 140 -5.96 6.58 16.71
CA SER A 140 -6.90 6.12 17.75
C SER A 140 -7.87 5.08 17.21
N ILE A 141 -8.45 5.29 16.03
CA ILE A 141 -9.36 4.33 15.37
C ILE A 141 -8.65 3.01 15.09
N LEU A 142 -7.43 3.06 14.53
CA LEU A 142 -6.64 1.87 14.25
C LEU A 142 -6.29 1.11 15.53
N ALA A 143 -5.92 1.81 16.60
CA ALA A 143 -5.63 1.19 17.90
C ALA A 143 -6.86 0.51 18.50
N GLU A 144 -8.03 1.12 18.40
CA GLU A 144 -9.28 0.56 18.91
C GLU A 144 -9.77 -0.67 18.11
N LEU A 145 -9.73 -0.59 16.76
CA LEU A 145 -10.23 -1.66 15.90
C LEU A 145 -9.32 -2.89 15.90
N PHE A 146 -8.00 -2.71 15.91
CA PHE A 146 -7.04 -3.80 15.71
C PHE A 146 -6.33 -4.23 16.99
N THR A 147 -6.37 -3.43 18.06
CA THR A 147 -5.61 -3.66 19.30
C THR A 147 -4.16 -4.10 19.04
N PRO A 148 -3.42 -3.35 18.19
CA PRO A 148 -2.11 -3.78 17.73
C PRO A 148 -1.06 -3.61 18.84
N ARG A 149 0.02 -4.39 18.76
CA ARG A 149 1.23 -4.20 19.58
C ARG A 149 1.85 -2.81 19.34
N GLY A 150 1.85 -2.37 18.07
CA GLY A 150 2.34 -1.05 17.70
C GLY A 150 1.85 -0.60 16.33
N ILE A 151 1.89 0.73 16.12
CA ILE A 151 1.55 1.37 14.84
C ILE A 151 2.73 2.22 14.40
N TYR A 152 3.19 2.03 13.17
CA TYR A 152 4.30 2.75 12.57
C TYR A 152 3.84 3.63 11.41
N GLU A 153 4.23 4.89 11.44
CA GLU A 153 4.04 5.85 10.36
C GLU A 153 5.16 5.73 9.33
N ARG A 154 4.81 5.43 8.07
CA ARG A 154 5.73 5.30 6.93
C ARG A 154 5.45 6.37 5.89
N ASP A 155 5.42 7.60 6.34
CA ASP A 155 5.17 8.81 5.56
C ASP A 155 6.44 9.31 4.84
N ASP A 156 7.25 8.39 4.33
CA ASP A 156 8.45 8.61 3.53
C ASP A 156 8.18 8.58 2.00
N LEU A 157 6.96 8.89 1.60
CA LEU A 157 6.53 8.94 0.20
C LEU A 157 6.88 10.29 -0.46
N PRO A 158 7.56 10.32 -1.62
CA PRO A 158 7.89 11.58 -2.32
C PRO A 158 6.67 12.42 -2.72
N VAL A 159 5.49 11.80 -2.85
CA VAL A 159 4.25 12.51 -3.17
C VAL A 159 3.83 13.50 -2.07
N ARG A 160 4.23 13.28 -0.82
CA ARG A 160 3.95 14.16 0.31
C ARG A 160 4.54 15.57 0.13
N GLU A 161 5.74 15.67 -0.44
CA GLU A 161 6.38 16.96 -0.71
C GLU A 161 5.55 17.79 -1.69
N LYS A 162 4.84 17.15 -2.65
CA LYS A 162 3.92 17.83 -3.58
C LYS A 162 2.63 18.28 -2.92
N GLU A 163 2.29 17.71 -1.77
CA GLU A 163 1.15 18.11 -0.94
C GLU A 163 1.55 19.13 0.15
N GLY A 164 2.83 19.52 0.23
CA GLY A 164 3.36 20.43 1.24
C GLY A 164 3.64 19.75 2.59
N LEU A 165 3.80 18.42 2.61
CA LEU A 165 3.97 17.63 3.84
C LEU A 165 5.42 17.15 4.01
N PRO A 166 5.94 17.09 5.25
CA PRO A 166 7.26 16.54 5.53
C PRO A 166 7.28 15.02 5.37
N LEU A 167 8.48 14.46 5.12
CA LEU A 167 8.71 13.02 5.19
C LEU A 167 8.92 12.60 6.64
N ILE A 168 8.19 11.56 7.09
CA ILE A 168 8.19 11.10 8.49
C ILE A 168 8.28 9.57 8.52
N LYS A 169 9.12 9.06 9.43
CA LYS A 169 9.18 7.64 9.80
C LYS A 169 9.28 7.56 11.31
N THR A 170 8.24 7.06 11.96
CA THR A 170 8.23 6.96 13.42
C THR A 170 7.20 5.96 13.94
N CYS A 171 7.45 5.40 15.13
CA CYS A 171 6.44 4.66 15.87
C CYS A 171 5.52 5.66 16.56
N VAL A 172 4.20 5.62 16.27
CA VAL A 172 3.21 6.56 16.79
C VAL A 172 2.32 5.96 17.88
N TYR A 173 2.34 4.64 18.05
CA TYR A 173 1.58 3.93 19.08
C TYR A 173 2.29 2.64 19.48
N GLY A 174 2.32 2.34 20.80
CA GLY A 174 2.87 1.10 21.31
C GLY A 174 4.33 0.88 20.98
N GLU A 175 4.68 -0.35 20.61
CA GLU A 175 6.04 -0.76 20.24
C GLU A 175 6.02 -1.58 18.94
N VAL A 176 6.82 -1.18 17.97
CA VAL A 176 7.04 -1.93 16.72
C VAL A 176 8.44 -2.52 16.76
N PRO A 177 8.60 -3.84 16.71
CA PRO A 177 9.92 -4.47 16.70
C PRO A 177 10.69 -4.13 15.41
N GLU A 178 12.01 -4.16 15.48
CA GLU A 178 12.88 -3.94 14.32
C GLU A 178 12.59 -4.94 13.20
N GLU A 179 12.34 -6.19 13.59
CA GLU A 179 11.96 -7.28 12.70
C GLU A 179 10.81 -8.08 13.30
N LEU A 180 9.92 -8.55 12.45
CA LEU A 180 8.83 -9.45 12.83
C LEU A 180 8.63 -10.52 11.77
N VAL A 181 8.01 -11.63 12.18
CA VAL A 181 7.66 -12.72 11.26
C VAL A 181 6.20 -12.62 10.91
N ILE A 182 5.91 -12.54 9.61
CA ILE A 182 4.57 -12.62 9.04
C ILE A 182 4.31 -14.00 8.44
N ARG A 183 3.03 -14.34 8.28
CA ARG A 183 2.58 -15.51 7.52
C ARG A 183 1.93 -15.07 6.23
N GLU A 184 2.35 -15.71 5.14
CA GLU A 184 1.81 -15.49 3.81
C GLU A 184 1.63 -16.86 3.15
N HIS A 185 0.38 -17.32 3.02
CA HIS A 185 0.06 -18.71 2.63
C HIS A 185 0.83 -19.73 3.51
N ASP A 186 1.66 -20.56 2.88
CA ASP A 186 2.47 -21.58 3.56
C ASP A 186 3.82 -21.05 4.07
N ALA A 187 4.20 -19.81 3.70
CA ALA A 187 5.49 -19.22 4.01
C ALA A 187 5.47 -18.38 5.29
N ARG A 188 6.61 -18.36 5.98
CA ARG A 188 6.94 -17.39 7.02
C ARG A 188 7.98 -16.42 6.48
N MET A 189 7.72 -15.13 6.58
CA MET A 189 8.62 -14.10 6.05
C MET A 189 9.06 -13.17 7.17
N LEU A 190 10.37 -12.97 7.29
CA LEU A 190 10.96 -11.97 8.14
C LEU A 190 10.87 -10.61 7.46
N VAL A 191 10.25 -9.64 8.12
CA VAL A 191 10.02 -8.30 7.57
C VAL A 191 10.41 -7.22 8.58
N SER A 192 10.75 -6.04 8.09
CA SER A 192 10.97 -4.85 8.90
C SER A 192 10.04 -3.74 8.45
N ILE A 193 9.13 -3.31 9.32
CA ILE A 193 8.21 -2.20 9.01
C ILE A 193 9.00 -0.90 8.86
N ALA A 194 9.97 -0.66 9.70
CA ALA A 194 10.76 0.58 9.69
C ALA A 194 11.72 0.67 8.49
N ASN A 195 12.37 -0.44 8.10
CA ASN A 195 13.46 -0.45 7.13
C ASN A 195 13.13 -1.14 5.81
N GLY A 196 12.02 -1.91 5.75
CA GLY A 196 11.58 -2.59 4.54
C GLY A 196 11.07 -1.63 3.48
N GLN A 197 11.00 -2.10 2.24
CA GLN A 197 10.44 -1.33 1.13
C GLN A 197 8.94 -1.11 1.30
N LYS A 198 8.40 -0.06 0.68
CA LYS A 198 7.01 0.40 0.84
C LYS A 198 6.71 0.60 2.34
N THR A 199 5.73 -0.10 2.85
CA THR A 199 5.30 -0.10 4.26
C THR A 199 6.00 -1.16 5.11
N GLY A 200 6.91 -1.96 4.52
CA GLY A 200 7.67 -3.05 5.18
C GLY A 200 7.84 -4.29 4.33
N HIS A 201 6.85 -4.63 3.49
CA HIS A 201 6.85 -5.77 2.59
C HIS A 201 5.87 -5.55 1.43
N PHE A 202 6.07 -6.24 0.30
CA PHE A 202 5.18 -6.20 -0.87
C PHE A 202 3.96 -7.10 -0.66
N LEU A 203 3.02 -6.69 0.19
CA LEU A 203 1.79 -7.45 0.49
C LEU A 203 0.85 -7.58 -0.72
N ASP A 204 0.95 -6.67 -1.70
CA ASP A 204 0.19 -6.71 -2.94
C ASP A 204 0.55 -7.89 -3.86
N GLN A 205 1.74 -8.48 -3.67
CA GLN A 205 2.19 -9.65 -4.43
C GLN A 205 1.79 -10.99 -3.80
N GLN A 206 1.14 -11.00 -2.64
CA GLN A 206 0.79 -12.21 -1.90
C GLN A 206 0.03 -13.23 -2.75
N GLU A 207 -1.03 -12.79 -3.42
CA GLU A 207 -1.83 -13.65 -4.28
C GLU A 207 -1.03 -14.20 -5.48
N ASN A 208 -0.16 -13.38 -6.07
CA ASN A 208 0.69 -13.80 -7.17
C ASN A 208 1.71 -14.87 -6.73
N ARG A 209 2.26 -14.74 -5.52
CA ARG A 209 3.15 -15.76 -4.95
C ARG A 209 2.42 -17.09 -4.72
N GLY A 210 1.18 -17.05 -4.20
CA GLY A 210 0.33 -18.23 -4.05
C GLY A 210 0.05 -18.95 -5.37
N ARG A 211 -0.04 -18.22 -6.48
CA ARG A 211 -0.26 -18.77 -7.83
C ARG A 211 0.90 -19.57 -8.39
N LEU A 212 2.09 -19.54 -7.77
CA LEU A 212 3.21 -20.41 -8.17
C LEU A 212 2.94 -21.89 -7.88
N LYS A 213 2.01 -22.21 -6.97
CA LYS A 213 1.76 -23.58 -6.50
C LYS A 213 1.58 -24.65 -7.60
N PRO A 214 0.86 -24.41 -8.71
CA PRO A 214 0.75 -25.39 -9.80
C PRO A 214 1.96 -25.43 -10.74
N TYR A 215 2.85 -24.45 -10.70
CA TYR A 215 3.95 -24.30 -11.67
C TYR A 215 5.33 -24.68 -11.11
N ALA A 216 5.54 -24.51 -9.81
CA ALA A 216 6.85 -24.71 -9.18
C ALA A 216 7.31 -26.18 -9.02
N PRO A 217 6.41 -27.18 -8.82
CA PRO A 217 6.86 -28.55 -8.47
C PRO A 217 7.84 -29.13 -9.49
N GLY A 218 9.02 -29.54 -8.99
CA GLY A 218 10.07 -30.19 -9.79
C GLY A 218 10.84 -29.29 -10.77
N GLN A 219 10.55 -28.00 -10.80
CA GLN A 219 11.18 -27.03 -11.70
C GLN A 219 12.48 -26.48 -11.13
N ASP A 220 13.44 -26.17 -12.00
CA ASP A 220 14.53 -25.28 -11.74
C ASP A 220 13.98 -23.85 -11.96
N VAL A 221 13.96 -23.01 -10.91
CA VAL A 221 13.31 -21.68 -10.89
C VAL A 221 14.35 -20.58 -10.87
N LEU A 222 14.15 -19.54 -11.69
CA LEU A 222 14.90 -18.28 -11.66
C LEU A 222 13.98 -17.15 -11.21
N ASP A 223 14.33 -16.49 -10.10
CA ASP A 223 13.60 -15.35 -9.56
C ASP A 223 14.44 -14.08 -9.71
N LEU A 224 14.07 -13.23 -10.67
CA LEU A 224 14.77 -12.00 -11.02
C LEU A 224 14.16 -10.80 -10.27
N CYS A 225 14.99 -9.95 -9.69
CA CYS A 225 14.61 -8.87 -8.79
C CYS A 225 13.89 -9.41 -7.53
N CYS A 226 14.45 -10.46 -6.94
CA CYS A 226 13.79 -11.25 -5.90
C CYS A 226 13.51 -10.48 -4.60
N CYS A 227 14.11 -9.30 -4.40
CA CYS A 227 14.00 -8.50 -3.17
C CYS A 227 14.33 -9.38 -1.94
N THR A 228 13.41 -9.55 -0.99
CA THR A 228 13.58 -10.39 0.20
C THR A 228 13.17 -11.86 -0.01
N GLY A 229 12.99 -12.28 -1.26
CA GLY A 229 12.77 -13.68 -1.66
C GLY A 229 11.33 -14.17 -1.57
N GLY A 230 10.34 -13.28 -1.63
CA GLY A 230 8.95 -13.68 -1.52
C GLY A 230 8.56 -14.78 -2.51
N PHE A 231 8.83 -14.60 -3.79
CA PHE A 231 8.57 -15.62 -4.81
C PHE A 231 9.50 -16.84 -4.67
N SER A 232 10.79 -16.63 -4.37
CA SER A 232 11.76 -17.68 -4.17
C SER A 232 11.36 -18.67 -3.08
N ILE A 233 10.95 -18.16 -1.90
CA ILE A 233 10.53 -18.98 -0.76
C ILE A 233 9.27 -19.77 -1.08
N HIS A 234 8.27 -19.13 -1.70
CA HIS A 234 7.04 -19.82 -2.10
C HIS A 234 7.32 -20.91 -3.15
N ALA A 235 8.15 -20.63 -4.17
CA ALA A 235 8.52 -21.63 -5.16
C ALA A 235 9.20 -22.86 -4.51
N ALA A 236 10.13 -22.63 -3.57
CA ALA A 236 10.80 -23.72 -2.85
C ALA A 236 9.82 -24.54 -2.00
N LEU A 237 8.92 -23.88 -1.22
CA LEU A 237 7.88 -24.54 -0.42
C LEU A 237 6.87 -25.32 -1.28
N TYR A 238 6.62 -24.86 -2.50
CA TYR A 238 5.75 -25.56 -3.46
C TYR A 238 6.45 -26.66 -4.24
N GLY A 239 7.68 -27.04 -3.84
CA GLY A 239 8.39 -28.20 -4.35
C GLY A 239 9.24 -27.94 -5.60
N ALA A 240 9.71 -26.72 -5.80
CA ALA A 240 10.76 -26.47 -6.79
C ALA A 240 11.99 -27.36 -6.50
N LYS A 241 12.64 -27.84 -7.55
CA LYS A 241 13.86 -28.63 -7.44
C LYS A 241 15.06 -27.79 -7.03
N SER A 242 15.15 -26.58 -7.57
CA SER A 242 16.11 -25.54 -7.20
C SER A 242 15.53 -24.15 -7.46
N VAL A 243 15.97 -23.16 -6.70
CA VAL A 243 15.60 -21.75 -6.89
C VAL A 243 16.87 -20.91 -6.87
N GLU A 244 17.09 -20.13 -7.92
CA GLU A 244 18.10 -19.09 -7.95
C GLU A 244 17.45 -17.73 -7.79
N ALA A 245 17.68 -17.07 -6.63
CA ALA A 245 17.18 -15.76 -6.28
C ALA A 245 18.22 -14.68 -6.64
N VAL A 246 17.86 -13.76 -7.53
CA VAL A 246 18.76 -12.74 -8.06
C VAL A 246 18.30 -11.35 -7.67
N ASP A 247 19.20 -10.57 -7.08
CA ASP A 247 19.00 -9.14 -6.79
C ASP A 247 20.33 -8.40 -6.85
N VAL A 248 20.28 -7.08 -6.99
CA VAL A 248 21.47 -6.22 -6.91
C VAL A 248 21.87 -5.89 -5.47
N SER A 249 20.96 -6.05 -4.52
CA SER A 249 21.13 -5.72 -3.11
C SER A 249 21.58 -6.93 -2.31
N GLU A 250 22.83 -6.93 -1.83
CA GLU A 250 23.33 -7.98 -0.95
C GLU A 250 22.57 -8.02 0.39
N ASP A 251 22.09 -6.88 0.90
CA ASP A 251 21.25 -6.82 2.09
C ASP A 251 19.92 -7.54 1.89
N ALA A 252 19.29 -7.36 0.72
CA ALA A 252 18.07 -8.08 0.37
C ALA A 252 18.34 -9.60 0.27
N LEU A 253 19.43 -10.00 -0.37
CA LEU A 253 19.84 -11.42 -0.48
C LEU A 253 20.19 -12.03 0.88
N ALA A 254 20.74 -11.28 1.80
CA ALA A 254 20.93 -11.72 3.19
C ALA A 254 19.58 -12.07 3.86
N LEU A 255 18.52 -11.28 3.60
CA LEU A 255 17.17 -11.60 4.06
C LEU A 255 16.58 -12.80 3.32
N VAL A 256 16.87 -13.01 2.03
CA VAL A 256 16.46 -14.23 1.32
C VAL A 256 17.01 -15.46 2.02
N ARG A 257 18.32 -15.50 2.34
CA ARG A 257 18.95 -16.62 3.06
C ARG A 257 18.32 -16.87 4.43
N ARG A 258 18.03 -15.82 5.18
CA ARG A 258 17.35 -15.91 6.49
C ARG A 258 15.91 -16.42 6.34
N ASN A 259 15.19 -15.95 5.33
CA ASN A 259 13.84 -16.44 5.02
C ASN A 259 13.85 -17.89 4.56
N ALA A 260 14.85 -18.33 3.78
CA ALA A 260 15.01 -19.72 3.40
C ALA A 260 15.23 -20.62 4.64
N ALA A 261 16.13 -20.25 5.54
CA ALA A 261 16.37 -20.96 6.79
C ALA A 261 15.13 -20.99 7.70
N LEU A 262 14.39 -19.85 7.80
CA LEU A 262 13.16 -19.76 8.58
C LEU A 262 12.08 -20.76 8.10
N ASN A 263 12.10 -21.13 6.83
CA ASN A 263 11.15 -22.05 6.20
C ASN A 263 11.73 -23.47 5.96
N GLY A 264 13.00 -23.72 6.29
CA GLY A 264 13.66 -25.02 6.09
C GLY A 264 13.87 -25.38 4.60
N VAL A 265 14.13 -24.37 3.77
CA VAL A 265 14.36 -24.52 2.32
C VAL A 265 15.72 -23.97 1.87
N GLU A 266 16.66 -23.79 2.79
CA GLU A 266 17.99 -23.24 2.54
C GLU A 266 18.82 -24.09 1.56
N ASP A 267 18.57 -25.39 1.50
CA ASP A 267 19.24 -26.30 0.57
C ASP A 267 18.68 -26.19 -0.87
N VAL A 268 17.50 -25.59 -1.04
CA VAL A 268 16.82 -25.42 -2.34
C VAL A 268 17.08 -24.04 -2.94
N VAL A 269 17.22 -23.01 -2.07
CA VAL A 269 17.34 -21.60 -2.49
C VAL A 269 18.79 -21.15 -2.48
N THR A 270 19.29 -20.72 -3.63
CA THR A 270 20.60 -20.06 -3.79
C THR A 270 20.42 -18.59 -4.11
N THR A 271 21.42 -17.76 -3.82
CA THR A 271 21.36 -16.30 -4.05
C THR A 271 22.49 -15.85 -4.95
N THR A 272 22.20 -14.96 -5.91
CA THR A 272 23.16 -14.38 -6.83
C THR A 272 23.03 -12.84 -6.79
N CYS A 273 24.09 -12.15 -6.33
CA CYS A 273 24.14 -10.69 -6.35
C CYS A 273 24.59 -10.20 -7.73
N ALA A 274 23.67 -9.69 -8.54
CA ALA A 274 23.98 -9.26 -9.90
C ALA A 274 22.91 -8.27 -10.44
N ASN A 275 23.32 -7.49 -11.45
CA ASN A 275 22.35 -6.79 -12.29
C ASN A 275 21.60 -7.79 -13.16
N VAL A 276 20.28 -7.87 -13.02
CA VAL A 276 19.44 -8.90 -13.68
C VAL A 276 19.49 -8.81 -15.21
N PHE A 277 19.65 -7.60 -15.78
CA PHE A 277 19.73 -7.44 -17.23
C PHE A 277 21.04 -7.99 -17.80
N ASP A 278 22.14 -7.80 -17.10
CA ASP A 278 23.44 -8.32 -17.51
C ASP A 278 23.54 -9.82 -17.32
N LEU A 279 23.03 -10.31 -16.18
CA LEU A 279 22.97 -11.73 -15.86
C LEU A 279 22.08 -12.49 -16.86
N ALA A 280 20.91 -11.98 -17.19
CA ALA A 280 20.02 -12.61 -18.18
C ALA A 280 20.70 -12.71 -19.56
N ARG A 281 21.43 -11.67 -20.02
CA ARG A 281 22.20 -11.74 -21.27
C ARG A 281 23.33 -12.76 -21.19
N GLN A 282 23.98 -12.90 -20.05
CA GLN A 282 25.00 -13.92 -19.81
C GLN A 282 24.40 -15.31 -19.89
N TYR A 283 23.28 -15.58 -19.20
CA TYR A 283 22.62 -16.87 -19.19
C TYR A 283 22.12 -17.31 -20.56
N VAL A 284 21.63 -16.37 -21.38
CA VAL A 284 21.29 -16.65 -22.78
C VAL A 284 22.54 -17.11 -23.59
N ARG A 285 23.69 -16.44 -23.41
CA ARG A 285 24.95 -16.83 -24.07
C ARG A 285 25.47 -18.19 -23.62
N GLU A 286 25.26 -18.51 -22.34
CA GLU A 286 25.63 -19.82 -21.74
C GLU A 286 24.64 -20.92 -22.08
N GLY A 287 23.49 -20.61 -22.70
CA GLY A 287 22.44 -21.56 -23.01
C GLY A 287 21.72 -22.12 -21.77
N ARG A 288 21.72 -21.39 -20.63
CA ARG A 288 21.00 -21.82 -19.43
C ARG A 288 19.50 -21.81 -19.67
N GLN A 289 18.84 -22.82 -19.10
CA GLN A 289 17.39 -22.99 -19.17
C GLN A 289 16.82 -23.21 -17.77
N TYR A 290 15.64 -22.65 -17.55
CA TYR A 290 14.86 -22.79 -16.32
C TYR A 290 13.45 -23.24 -16.70
N GLY A 291 12.85 -24.09 -15.84
CA GLY A 291 11.47 -24.51 -16.05
C GLY A 291 10.46 -23.43 -15.69
N LEU A 292 10.84 -22.49 -14.81
CA LEU A 292 10.03 -21.35 -14.40
C LEU A 292 10.92 -20.13 -14.21
N VAL A 293 10.50 -18.99 -14.76
CA VAL A 293 11.16 -17.69 -14.54
C VAL A 293 10.15 -16.72 -13.96
N VAL A 294 10.48 -16.12 -12.83
CA VAL A 294 9.74 -15.00 -12.23
C VAL A 294 10.51 -13.73 -12.54
N CYS A 295 9.79 -12.72 -13.02
CA CYS A 295 10.35 -11.39 -13.31
C CYS A 295 9.31 -10.35 -12.84
N ASP A 296 9.54 -9.75 -11.66
CA ASP A 296 8.64 -8.80 -11.02
C ASP A 296 9.24 -7.36 -11.05
#